data_d2e16a2bc4a06c037123757b8caa2953
#
_entry.id   d2e16a2bc4a06c037123757b8caa2953
#
_cell.length_a   1.000
_cell.length_b   1.000
_cell.length_c   1.000
_cell.angle_alpha   90.00
_cell.angle_beta   90.00
_cell.angle_gamma   90.00
#
_symmetry.space_group_name_H-M   'P 1'
#
loop_
_entity.id
_entity.type
_entity.pdbx_description
1 polymer ?
#
loop_
_entity_poly.entity_id
_entity_poly.type
_entity_poly.pdbx_seq_one_letter_code
_entity_poly.pdbx_strand_id
1 'polypeptide(L)'
;MRVDADDFARPCGDGKMHHEIKEILIEPGAVNALEEAMSEGFLKEYISPLLICDTNTCKATEKLMEDIFDRCQVLVLDADDLQADQHAIEIVENYMDEDIDLILAVGSGTVHDISRYVAFQYKIPF
;
A
#
# COMPACT_ATOMS: atom_id res chain seq x y z
N MET A 1 -8.40 -15.83 7.57
CA MET A 1 -8.01 -16.80 6.52
C MET A 1 -6.75 -16.30 5.82
N ARG A 2 -5.75 -17.12 5.80
CA ARG A 2 -4.52 -16.82 5.06
C ARG A 2 -4.62 -17.45 3.68
N VAL A 3 -4.37 -16.67 2.64
CA VAL A 3 -4.41 -17.12 1.26
C VAL A 3 -2.98 -17.28 0.76
N ASP A 4 -2.70 -18.38 0.08
CA ASP A 4 -1.38 -18.63 -0.48
C ASP A 4 -1.11 -17.68 -1.64
N ALA A 5 -0.08 -16.87 -1.52
CA ALA A 5 0.31 -15.90 -2.56
C ALA A 5 0.69 -16.61 -3.87
N ASP A 6 1.19 -17.83 -3.81
CA ASP A 6 1.55 -18.60 -5.00
C ASP A 6 0.33 -18.92 -5.89
N ASP A 7 -0.88 -18.91 -5.32
CA ASP A 7 -2.11 -19.09 -6.11
C ASP A 7 -2.32 -17.98 -7.14
N PHE A 8 -1.64 -16.86 -6.97
CA PHE A 8 -1.70 -15.71 -7.88
C PHE A 8 -0.51 -15.62 -8.82
N ALA A 9 0.39 -16.58 -8.77
CA ALA A 9 1.53 -16.63 -9.69
C ALA A 9 1.05 -16.77 -11.13
N ARG A 10 1.74 -16.11 -12.04
CA ARG A 10 1.42 -16.14 -13.48
C ARG A 10 2.66 -16.55 -14.27
N PRO A 11 2.49 -17.33 -15.35
CA PRO A 11 3.62 -17.62 -16.23
C PRO A 11 4.03 -16.35 -16.97
N CYS A 12 5.34 -16.13 -17.04
CA CYS A 12 5.93 -15.06 -17.83
C CYS A 12 6.56 -15.61 -19.10
N GLY A 13 7.04 -14.72 -19.99
CA GLY A 13 7.64 -15.10 -21.24
C GLY A 13 8.91 -15.97 -21.12
N ASP A 14 9.51 -16.03 -19.93
CA ASP A 14 10.68 -16.87 -19.63
C ASP A 14 10.30 -18.31 -19.19
N GLY A 15 9.01 -18.64 -19.18
CA GLY A 15 8.51 -19.95 -18.78
C GLY A 15 8.42 -20.17 -17.27
N LYS A 16 8.68 -19.14 -16.47
CA LYS A 16 8.61 -19.19 -15.00
C LYS A 16 7.30 -18.62 -14.49
N MET A 17 6.93 -19.02 -13.28
CA MET A 17 5.79 -18.46 -12.57
C MET A 17 6.26 -17.31 -11.70
N HIS A 18 5.64 -16.12 -11.84
CA HIS A 18 6.03 -14.93 -11.10
C HIS A 18 4.86 -14.27 -10.38
N HIS A 19 5.13 -13.74 -9.20
CA HIS A 19 4.25 -12.83 -8.47
C HIS A 19 5.10 -11.94 -7.56
N GLU A 20 4.56 -10.79 -7.22
CA GLU A 20 5.21 -9.84 -6.30
C GLU A 20 4.51 -9.79 -4.94
N ILE A 21 3.44 -10.55 -4.76
CA ILE A 21 2.66 -10.59 -3.53
C ILE A 21 3.38 -11.45 -2.50
N LYS A 22 3.66 -10.89 -1.33
CA LYS A 22 4.38 -11.58 -0.25
C LYS A 22 3.43 -12.31 0.70
N GLU A 23 2.30 -11.72 1.00
CA GLU A 23 1.34 -12.27 1.95
C GLU A 23 -0.08 -11.81 1.64
N ILE A 24 -1.06 -12.68 1.82
CA ILE A 24 -2.48 -12.37 1.71
C ILE A 24 -3.17 -12.87 2.98
N LEU A 25 -3.80 -11.98 3.71
CA LEU A 25 -4.51 -12.28 4.94
C LEU A 25 -5.92 -11.69 4.90
N ILE A 26 -6.93 -12.56 5.06
CA ILE A 26 -8.33 -12.16 5.04
C ILE A 26 -9.00 -12.73 6.29
N GLU A 27 -9.11 -11.92 7.33
CA GLU A 27 -9.76 -12.30 8.58
C GLU A 27 -10.11 -11.06 9.40
N PRO A 28 -11.07 -11.15 10.35
CA PRO A 28 -11.29 -10.08 11.31
C PRO A 28 -10.00 -9.77 12.09
N GLY A 29 -9.67 -8.48 12.23
CA GLY A 29 -8.45 -8.07 12.93
C GLY A 29 -7.17 -8.21 12.12
N ALA A 30 -7.24 -8.45 10.81
CA ALA A 30 -6.07 -8.57 9.94
C ALA A 30 -5.13 -7.35 10.02
N VAL A 31 -5.66 -6.18 10.34
CA VAL A 31 -4.85 -4.96 10.50
C VAL A 31 -3.81 -5.11 11.63
N ASN A 32 -4.08 -5.93 12.63
CA ASN A 32 -3.13 -6.19 13.70
C ASN A 32 -1.89 -6.95 13.20
N ALA A 33 -2.07 -7.79 12.19
CA ALA A 33 -0.96 -8.49 11.55
C ALA A 33 -0.07 -7.53 10.77
N LEU A 34 -0.65 -6.49 10.15
CA LEU A 34 0.13 -5.45 9.49
C LEU A 34 0.96 -4.65 10.50
N GLU A 35 0.36 -4.26 11.60
CA GLU A 35 1.05 -3.54 12.68
C GLU A 35 2.21 -4.35 13.24
N GLU A 36 2.00 -5.64 13.47
CA GLU A 36 3.04 -6.56 13.93
C GLU A 36 4.16 -6.71 12.89
N ALA A 37 3.80 -6.83 11.61
CA ALA A 37 4.78 -6.93 10.52
C ALA A 37 5.67 -5.68 10.44
N MET A 38 5.12 -4.50 10.69
CA MET A 38 5.87 -3.24 10.69
C MET A 38 6.75 -3.10 11.94
N SER A 39 6.35 -3.65 13.07
CA SER A 39 7.07 -3.52 14.33
C SER A 39 8.19 -4.55 14.48
N GLU A 40 7.92 -5.81 14.15
CA GLU A 40 8.81 -6.94 14.43
C GLU A 40 8.97 -7.90 13.25
N GLY A 41 8.15 -7.76 12.21
CA GLY A 41 8.09 -8.70 11.09
C GLY A 41 8.86 -8.23 9.86
N PHE A 42 8.42 -8.70 8.70
CA PHE A 42 9.12 -8.52 7.42
C PHE A 42 9.08 -7.07 6.90
N LEU A 43 8.26 -6.20 7.46
CA LEU A 43 8.22 -4.78 7.11
C LEU A 43 9.01 -3.89 8.07
N LYS A 44 9.66 -4.48 9.06
CA LYS A 44 10.41 -3.76 10.10
C LYS A 44 11.53 -2.89 9.54
N GLU A 45 12.13 -3.29 8.43
CA GLU A 45 13.25 -2.56 7.81
C GLU A 45 12.84 -1.24 7.16
N TYR A 46 11.54 -1.06 6.87
CA TYR A 46 11.04 0.17 6.25
C TYR A 46 10.79 1.23 7.32
N ILE A 47 11.55 2.31 7.27
CA ILE A 47 11.56 3.34 8.30
C ILE A 47 10.82 4.61 7.91
N SER A 48 10.50 4.78 6.64
CA SER A 48 9.86 6.00 6.13
C SER A 48 8.70 5.67 5.17
N PRO A 49 7.63 5.02 5.66
CA PRO A 49 6.50 4.69 4.81
C PRO A 49 5.62 5.90 4.50
N LEU A 50 5.08 5.94 3.28
CA LEU A 50 4.01 6.85 2.89
C LEU A 50 2.70 6.07 2.83
N LEU A 51 1.71 6.46 3.63
CA LEU A 51 0.37 5.89 3.59
C LEU A 51 -0.50 6.74 2.69
N ILE A 52 -1.13 6.10 1.71
CA ILE A 52 -2.04 6.76 0.76
C ILE A 52 -3.44 6.22 0.99
N CYS A 53 -4.38 7.12 1.23
CA CYS A 53 -5.80 6.81 1.37
C CYS A 53 -6.61 7.91 0.68
N ASP A 54 -7.92 7.76 0.64
CA ASP A 54 -8.81 8.85 0.25
C ASP A 54 -9.63 9.33 1.45
N THR A 55 -10.40 10.40 1.27
CA THR A 55 -11.17 10.99 2.35
C THR A 55 -12.15 10.02 3.00
N ASN A 56 -12.73 9.09 2.24
CA ASN A 56 -13.65 8.10 2.77
C ASN A 56 -12.93 6.98 3.51
N THR A 57 -11.87 6.45 2.94
CA THR A 57 -11.13 5.34 3.54
C THR A 57 -10.32 5.81 4.75
N CYS A 58 -9.84 7.05 4.75
CA CYS A 58 -9.21 7.64 5.91
C CYS A 58 -10.17 7.65 7.11
N LYS A 59 -11.38 8.16 6.92
CA LYS A 59 -12.40 8.17 7.99
C LYS A 59 -12.74 6.78 8.49
N ALA A 60 -12.80 5.81 7.59
CA ALA A 60 -13.15 4.44 7.95
C ALA A 60 -12.06 3.72 8.74
N THR A 61 -10.81 4.11 8.57
CA THR A 61 -9.66 3.36 9.09
C THR A 61 -8.83 4.07 10.13
N GLU A 62 -8.93 5.39 10.26
CA GLU A 62 -8.02 6.17 11.12
C GLU A 62 -7.99 5.72 12.59
N LYS A 63 -9.12 5.28 13.14
CA LYS A 63 -9.17 4.78 14.51
C LYS A 63 -8.63 3.36 14.64
N LEU A 64 -8.91 2.52 13.64
CA LEU A 64 -8.44 1.12 13.63
C LEU A 64 -6.94 1.03 13.40
N MET A 65 -6.38 1.99 12.69
CA MET A 65 -4.99 1.98 12.24
C MET A 65 -4.19 3.14 12.84
N GLU A 66 -4.62 3.68 13.97
CA GLU A 66 -4.01 4.86 14.58
C GLU A 66 -2.50 4.73 14.73
N ASP A 67 -2.02 3.61 15.26
CA ASP A 67 -0.60 3.38 15.46
C ASP A 67 0.17 3.30 14.13
N ILE A 68 -0.47 2.77 13.09
CA ILE A 68 0.12 2.71 11.74
C ILE A 68 0.19 4.11 11.16
N PHE A 69 -0.90 4.88 11.25
CA PHE A 69 -0.93 6.27 10.77
C PHE A 69 0.16 7.12 11.43
N ASP A 70 0.38 6.92 12.74
CA ASP A 70 1.38 7.67 13.49
C ASP A 70 2.82 7.39 13.05
N ARG A 71 3.06 6.24 12.42
CA ARG A 71 4.39 5.84 11.92
C ARG A 71 4.66 6.30 10.50
N CYS A 72 3.65 6.81 9.81
CA CYS A 72 3.72 7.10 8.39
C CYS A 72 3.58 8.59 8.12
N GLN A 73 4.13 9.03 7.00
CA GLN A 73 3.59 10.21 6.35
C GLN A 73 2.24 9.80 5.75
N VAL A 74 1.22 10.62 5.88
CA VAL A 74 -0.12 10.29 5.41
C VAL A 74 -0.54 11.28 4.33
N LEU A 75 -0.90 10.75 3.17
CA LEU A 75 -1.47 11.52 2.07
C LEU A 75 -2.92 11.10 1.88
N VAL A 76 -3.84 12.05 2.07
CA VAL A 76 -5.28 11.83 1.89
C VAL A 76 -5.70 12.46 0.56
N LEU A 77 -6.08 11.63 -0.40
CA LEU A 77 -6.61 12.08 -1.69
C LEU A 77 -8.09 12.43 -1.55
N ASP A 78 -8.55 13.44 -2.28
CA ASP A 78 -9.97 13.78 -2.30
C ASP A 78 -10.73 12.67 -3.03
N ALA A 79 -11.69 12.05 -2.34
CA ALA A 79 -12.47 10.96 -2.92
C ALA A 79 -13.44 11.42 -4.03
N ASP A 80 -13.77 12.72 -4.07
CA ASP A 80 -14.67 13.26 -5.08
C ASP A 80 -13.98 13.20 -6.45
N ASP A 81 -14.58 12.44 -7.37
CA ASP A 81 -14.07 12.24 -8.73
C ASP A 81 -12.66 11.65 -8.81
N LEU A 82 -12.21 10.96 -7.75
CA LEU A 82 -10.89 10.35 -7.75
C LEU A 82 -10.80 9.22 -8.78
N GLN A 83 -9.83 9.33 -9.68
CA GLN A 83 -9.52 8.34 -10.70
C GLN A 83 -8.03 8.05 -10.72
N ALA A 84 -7.68 6.86 -11.17
CA ALA A 84 -6.28 6.50 -11.37
C ALA A 84 -5.77 7.13 -12.68
N ASP A 85 -5.59 8.43 -12.69
CA ASP A 85 -5.19 9.22 -13.84
C ASP A 85 -3.92 10.04 -13.56
N GLN A 86 -3.47 10.75 -14.58
CA GLN A 86 -2.24 11.55 -14.49
C GLN A 86 -2.32 12.62 -13.39
N HIS A 87 -3.48 13.22 -13.19
CA HIS A 87 -3.66 14.25 -12.16
C HIS A 87 -3.44 13.68 -10.75
N ALA A 88 -4.04 12.53 -10.45
CA ALA A 88 -3.87 11.88 -9.16
C ALA A 88 -2.42 11.42 -8.95
N ILE A 89 -1.79 10.89 -9.98
CA ILE A 89 -0.38 10.46 -9.94
C ILE A 89 0.52 11.65 -9.62
N GLU A 90 0.31 12.80 -10.24
CA GLU A 90 1.11 14.01 -9.98
C GLU A 90 0.97 14.49 -8.54
N ILE A 91 -0.22 14.39 -7.95
CA ILE A 91 -0.43 14.74 -6.54
C ILE A 91 0.46 13.85 -5.65
N VAL A 92 0.47 12.55 -5.89
CA VAL A 92 1.29 11.62 -5.10
C VAL A 92 2.77 11.87 -5.34
N GLU A 93 3.18 12.07 -6.58
CA GLU A 93 4.58 12.34 -6.92
C GLU A 93 5.13 13.58 -6.20
N ASN A 94 4.29 14.59 -5.96
CA ASN A 94 4.68 15.80 -5.22
C ASN A 94 4.99 15.50 -3.74
N TYR A 95 4.51 14.38 -3.21
CA TYR A 95 4.80 13.93 -1.84
C TYR A 95 5.96 12.95 -1.76
N MET A 96 6.44 12.46 -2.90
CA MET A 96 7.55 11.52 -2.92
C MET A 96 8.87 12.23 -2.71
N ASP A 97 9.75 11.61 -1.94
CA ASP A 97 11.14 12.01 -1.78
C ASP A 97 12.04 10.78 -1.72
N GLU A 98 13.34 10.98 -1.65
CA GLU A 98 14.32 9.89 -1.66
C GLU A 98 14.26 9.02 -0.40
N ASP A 99 13.70 9.53 0.68
CA ASP A 99 13.64 8.82 1.95
C ASP A 99 12.47 7.86 2.05
N ILE A 100 11.42 8.05 1.24
CA ILE A 100 10.26 7.14 1.26
C ILE A 100 10.66 5.78 0.70
N ASP A 101 10.51 4.74 1.52
CA ASP A 101 10.97 3.39 1.21
C ASP A 101 9.84 2.35 1.11
N LEU A 102 8.59 2.75 1.38
CA LEU A 102 7.42 1.88 1.31
C LEU A 102 6.17 2.72 1.08
N ILE A 103 5.25 2.23 0.26
CA ILE A 103 3.91 2.81 0.14
C ILE A 103 2.91 1.84 0.75
N LEU A 104 2.05 2.35 1.65
CA LEU A 104 0.90 1.63 2.19
C LEU A 104 -0.36 2.17 1.55
N ALA A 105 -1.01 1.36 0.73
CA ALA A 105 -2.27 1.74 0.08
C ALA A 105 -3.45 1.30 0.94
N VAL A 106 -4.23 2.27 1.43
CA VAL A 106 -5.38 2.00 2.30
C VAL A 106 -6.64 2.52 1.60
N GLY A 107 -7.35 1.65 0.93
CA GLY A 107 -8.55 2.09 0.24
C GLY A 107 -9.03 1.17 -0.86
N SER A 108 -9.74 1.77 -1.80
CA SER A 108 -10.33 1.11 -2.96
C SER A 108 -9.29 0.70 -4.01
N GLY A 109 -9.75 0.04 -5.05
CA GLY A 109 -8.91 -0.29 -6.20
C GLY A 109 -8.26 0.93 -6.84
N THR A 110 -8.94 2.08 -6.85
CA THR A 110 -8.37 3.33 -7.38
C THR A 110 -7.13 3.75 -6.59
N VAL A 111 -7.21 3.73 -5.25
CA VAL A 111 -6.05 4.05 -4.39
C VAL A 111 -4.93 3.05 -4.64
N HIS A 112 -5.24 1.77 -4.77
CA HIS A 112 -4.25 0.73 -5.04
C HIS A 112 -3.58 0.92 -6.40
N ASP A 113 -4.34 1.24 -7.44
CA ASP A 113 -3.78 1.45 -8.78
C ASP A 113 -2.84 2.64 -8.83
N ILE A 114 -3.20 3.75 -8.18
CA ILE A 114 -2.36 4.94 -8.08
C ILE A 114 -1.07 4.59 -7.32
N SER A 115 -1.21 3.94 -6.17
CA SER A 115 -0.07 3.57 -5.32
C SER A 115 0.88 2.63 -6.03
N ARG A 116 0.35 1.63 -6.72
CA ARG A 116 1.13 0.66 -7.49
C ARG A 116 1.94 1.35 -8.58
N TYR A 117 1.31 2.25 -9.32
CA TYR A 117 2.00 2.97 -10.40
C TYR A 117 3.16 3.80 -9.85
N VAL A 118 2.92 4.59 -8.80
CA VAL A 118 3.95 5.45 -8.22
C VAL A 118 5.07 4.60 -7.61
N ALA A 119 4.74 3.56 -6.86
CA ALA A 119 5.74 2.66 -6.27
C ALA A 119 6.64 2.04 -7.35
N PHE A 120 6.05 1.63 -8.47
CA PHE A 120 6.82 1.11 -9.60
C PHE A 120 7.78 2.15 -10.18
N GLN A 121 7.32 3.39 -10.36
CA GLN A 121 8.16 4.48 -10.88
C GLN A 121 9.36 4.78 -9.97
N TYR A 122 9.15 4.72 -8.66
CA TYR A 122 10.20 4.99 -7.66
C TYR A 122 10.97 3.74 -7.23
N LYS A 123 10.62 2.57 -7.76
CA LYS A 123 11.27 1.28 -7.47
C LYS A 123 11.24 0.91 -5.99
N ILE A 124 10.12 1.18 -5.34
CA ILE A 124 9.87 0.81 -3.94
C ILE A 124 8.67 -0.11 -3.86
N PRO A 125 8.54 -0.92 -2.79
CA PRO A 125 7.37 -1.79 -2.61
C PRO A 125 6.12 -1.01 -2.18
N PHE A 126 4.97 -1.65 -2.40
CA PHE A 126 3.70 -1.18 -1.84
C PHE A 126 2.87 -2.36 -1.37
#